data_dca09232edc8df7b68d64b840d9e0255
#
_entry.id   dca09232edc8df7b68d64b840d9e0255
#
_cell.length_a   1.000
_cell.length_b   1.000
_cell.length_c   1.000
_cell.angle_alpha   90.00
_cell.angle_beta   90.00
_cell.angle_gamma   90.00
#
_symmetry.space_group_name_H-M   'P 1'
#
loop_
_entity.id
_entity.type
_entity.pdbx_description
1 polymer ?
#
loop_
_entity_poly.entity_id
_entity_poly.type
_entity_poly.pdbx_seq_one_letter_code
_entity_poly.pdbx_strand_id
1 'polypeptide(L)'
;MLELLKKEDIKATFFCLGKQIESCPELFQEILNNGHAVGNHTYNHEKGSHTSCKKYINSIKKTDVLMNSTLFRPPYGRLTREQGRKVNMIGKKIIMWTWNAHDYDQNMNEETIIKKAALIKDGDILLFHNSLKSSKLMMACLPKVISIIKEKNLLFKTIA
;
A
#
# COMPACT_ATOMS: atom_id res chain seq x y z
N MET A 1 -9.79 7.38 -6.47
CA MET A 1 -9.42 5.95 -6.33
C MET A 1 -10.50 5.16 -5.61
N LEU A 2 -11.01 5.54 -4.44
CA LEU A 2 -12.06 4.80 -3.73
C LEU A 2 -13.32 4.61 -4.59
N GLU A 3 -13.78 5.68 -5.26
CA GLU A 3 -14.91 5.60 -6.19
C GLU A 3 -14.69 4.60 -7.33
N LEU A 4 -13.47 4.53 -7.88
CA LEU A 4 -13.14 3.54 -8.91
C LEU A 4 -13.20 2.12 -8.35
N LEU A 5 -12.61 1.87 -7.19
CA LEU A 5 -12.63 0.55 -6.55
C LEU A 5 -14.06 0.13 -6.20
N LYS A 6 -14.88 1.06 -5.73
CA LYS A 6 -16.31 0.84 -5.45
C LYS A 6 -17.08 0.48 -6.72
N LYS A 7 -16.89 1.25 -7.80
CA LYS A 7 -17.51 0.98 -9.12
C LYS A 7 -17.16 -0.40 -9.66
N GLU A 8 -15.91 -0.82 -9.48
CA GLU A 8 -15.39 -2.10 -9.96
C GLU A 8 -15.66 -3.28 -9.00
N ASP A 9 -16.27 -3.01 -7.83
CA ASP A 9 -16.48 -3.93 -6.71
C ASP A 9 -15.19 -4.61 -6.24
N ILE A 10 -14.11 -3.83 -6.12
CA ILE A 10 -12.79 -4.30 -5.72
C ILE A 10 -12.49 -3.83 -4.31
N LYS A 11 -12.04 -4.75 -3.45
CA LYS A 11 -11.47 -4.43 -2.14
C LYS A 11 -9.95 -4.48 -2.22
N ALA A 12 -9.31 -3.49 -1.61
CA ALA A 12 -7.85 -3.33 -1.58
C ALA A 12 -7.32 -3.27 -0.16
N THR A 13 -6.01 -3.35 0.01
CA THR A 13 -5.34 -3.12 1.29
C THR A 13 -4.56 -1.81 1.23
N PHE A 14 -4.92 -0.86 2.10
CA PHE A 14 -4.29 0.45 2.20
C PHE A 14 -3.26 0.46 3.32
N PHE A 15 -1.99 0.67 3.00
CA PHE A 15 -0.95 0.88 3.99
C PHE A 15 -0.85 2.37 4.32
N CYS A 16 -1.43 2.75 5.48
CA CYS A 16 -1.67 4.14 5.86
C CYS A 16 -0.55 4.69 6.74
N LEU A 17 -0.19 5.96 6.52
CA LEU A 17 0.68 6.73 7.41
C LEU A 17 -0.12 7.26 8.59
N GLY A 18 0.41 7.13 9.81
CA GLY A 18 -0.27 7.63 11.01
C GLY A 18 -0.60 9.12 10.92
N LYS A 19 0.33 9.92 10.42
CA LYS A 19 0.11 11.36 10.19
C LYS A 19 -1.07 11.65 9.26
N GLN A 20 -1.28 10.82 8.22
CA GLN A 20 -2.39 11.00 7.29
C GLN A 20 -3.73 10.60 7.92
N ILE A 21 -3.73 9.56 8.76
CA ILE A 21 -4.91 9.16 9.52
C ILE A 21 -5.36 10.30 10.45
N GLU A 22 -4.42 10.92 11.19
CA GLU A 22 -4.73 12.06 12.06
C GLU A 22 -5.19 13.31 11.28
N SER A 23 -4.62 13.54 10.10
CA SER A 23 -4.96 14.73 9.29
C SER A 23 -6.27 14.60 8.51
N CYS A 24 -6.69 13.39 8.19
CA CYS A 24 -7.88 13.11 7.38
C CYS A 24 -8.63 11.88 7.94
N PRO A 25 -9.15 11.94 9.17
CA PRO A 25 -9.81 10.80 9.82
C PRO A 25 -11.06 10.34 9.06
N GLU A 26 -11.78 11.25 8.40
CA GLU A 26 -12.96 10.91 7.61
C GLU A 26 -12.60 10.03 6.42
N LEU A 27 -11.49 10.32 5.73
CA LEU A 27 -11.01 9.50 4.63
C LEU A 27 -10.58 8.10 5.11
N PHE A 28 -9.94 8.02 6.28
CA PHE A 28 -9.58 6.73 6.87
C PHE A 28 -10.83 5.91 7.21
N GLN A 29 -11.85 6.54 7.77
CA GLN A 29 -13.12 5.89 8.07
C GLN A 29 -13.85 5.46 6.78
N GLU A 30 -13.79 6.26 5.71
CA GLU A 30 -14.34 5.91 4.41
C GLU A 30 -13.67 4.64 3.83
N ILE A 31 -12.35 4.50 3.96
CA ILE A 31 -11.60 3.29 3.56
C ILE A 31 -12.18 2.07 4.29
N LEU A 32 -12.38 2.15 5.60
CA LEU A 32 -12.92 1.06 6.42
C LEU A 32 -14.37 0.75 6.05
N ASN A 33 -15.22 1.76 5.93
CA ASN A 33 -16.65 1.62 5.62
C ASN A 33 -16.88 1.00 4.24
N ASN A 34 -15.96 1.21 3.29
CA ASN A 34 -16.00 0.55 1.99
C ASN A 34 -15.47 -0.89 2.02
N GLY A 35 -15.11 -1.44 3.18
CA GLY A 35 -14.66 -2.83 3.36
C GLY A 35 -13.24 -3.09 2.87
N HIS A 36 -12.42 -2.07 2.77
CA HIS A 36 -11.00 -2.25 2.47
C HIS A 36 -10.22 -2.67 3.72
N ALA A 37 -9.15 -3.44 3.54
CA ALA A 37 -8.21 -3.72 4.61
C ALA A 37 -7.21 -2.56 4.79
N VAL A 38 -6.66 -2.43 5.99
CA VAL A 38 -5.67 -1.42 6.32
C VAL A 38 -4.41 -2.05 6.93
N GLY A 39 -3.27 -1.44 6.68
CA GLY A 39 -1.98 -1.82 7.24
C GLY A 39 -1.17 -0.59 7.66
N ASN A 40 -0.27 -0.77 8.61
CA ASN A 40 0.60 0.27 9.14
C ASN A 40 1.74 0.57 8.14
N HIS A 41 2.00 1.86 7.88
CA HIS A 41 3.09 2.32 7.00
C HIS A 41 4.02 3.34 7.70
N THR A 42 4.22 3.19 9.01
CA THR A 42 4.86 4.15 9.91
C THR A 42 4.06 5.45 10.09
N TYR A 43 4.52 6.34 10.96
CA TYR A 43 3.80 7.60 11.20
C TYR A 43 4.11 8.68 10.16
N ASN A 44 5.41 8.90 9.82
CA ASN A 44 5.85 9.96 8.88
C ASN A 44 6.54 9.42 7.63
N HIS A 45 6.33 8.14 7.24
CA HIS A 45 7.04 7.52 6.12
C HIS A 45 8.55 7.42 6.33
N GLU A 46 8.98 7.04 7.54
CA GLU A 46 10.40 6.99 7.91
C GLU A 46 11.18 5.99 7.06
N LYS A 47 12.32 6.43 6.53
CA LYS A 47 13.24 5.55 5.81
C LYS A 47 14.03 4.70 6.80
N GLY A 48 13.82 3.39 6.82
CA GLY A 48 14.40 2.48 7.80
C GLY A 48 15.92 2.61 7.93
N SER A 49 16.65 2.69 6.81
CA SER A 49 18.11 2.84 6.79
C SER A 49 18.63 4.16 7.37
N HIS A 50 17.79 5.18 7.55
CA HIS A 50 18.15 6.52 8.08
C HIS A 50 17.49 6.81 9.43
N THR A 51 16.85 5.79 10.03
CA THR A 51 16.12 5.94 11.29
C THR A 51 16.61 4.90 12.28
N SER A 52 16.98 5.30 13.50
CA SER A 52 17.36 4.34 14.53
C SER A 52 16.23 3.34 14.81
N CYS A 53 16.58 2.11 15.17
CA CYS A 53 15.60 1.05 15.40
C CYS A 53 14.54 1.47 16.43
N LYS A 54 14.94 2.11 17.53
CA LYS A 54 14.02 2.63 18.58
C LYS A 54 13.02 3.65 18.01
N LYS A 55 13.48 4.64 17.23
CA LYS A 55 12.59 5.64 16.60
C LYS A 55 11.65 5.00 15.59
N TYR A 56 12.16 4.05 14.80
CA TYR A 56 11.36 3.34 13.80
C TYR A 56 10.21 2.55 14.43
N ILE A 57 10.51 1.76 15.47
CA ILE A 57 9.49 1.00 16.20
C ILE A 57 8.49 1.92 16.91
N ASN A 58 8.94 3.04 17.49
CA ASN A 58 8.04 4.02 18.10
C ASN A 58 7.10 4.65 17.06
N SER A 59 7.57 4.90 15.85
CA SER A 59 6.73 5.40 14.76
C SER A 59 5.64 4.40 14.36
N ILE A 60 5.97 3.10 14.28
CA ILE A 60 4.99 2.04 14.05
C ILE A 60 3.95 2.00 15.19
N LYS A 61 4.42 1.97 16.45
CA LYS A 61 3.53 1.94 17.62
C LYS A 61 2.62 3.18 17.69
N LYS A 62 3.13 4.36 17.36
CA LYS A 62 2.32 5.59 17.30
C LYS A 62 1.18 5.46 16.29
N THR A 63 1.43 4.86 15.13
CA THR A 63 0.40 4.60 14.12
C THR A 63 -0.58 3.54 14.60
N ASP A 64 -0.14 2.52 15.34
CA ASP A 64 -1.01 1.46 15.86
C ASP A 64 -2.07 1.96 16.85
N VAL A 65 -1.84 3.08 17.52
CA VAL A 65 -2.86 3.72 18.37
C VAL A 65 -4.05 4.22 17.55
N LEU A 66 -3.84 4.51 16.26
CA LEU A 66 -4.84 5.07 15.36
C LEU A 66 -5.56 4.01 14.52
N MET A 67 -5.02 2.78 14.50
CA MET A 67 -5.56 1.69 13.68
C MET A 67 -5.26 0.33 14.28
N ASN A 68 -6.21 -0.60 14.16
CA ASN A 68 -6.02 -1.99 14.61
C ASN A 68 -5.65 -2.86 13.38
N SER A 69 -4.36 -3.14 13.17
CA SER A 69 -3.90 -4.02 12.09
C SER A 69 -2.61 -4.73 12.45
N THR A 70 -2.51 -6.00 12.09
CA THR A 70 -1.27 -6.78 12.17
C THR A 70 -0.38 -6.56 10.95
N LEU A 71 -0.90 -5.97 9.87
CA LEU A 71 -0.15 -5.78 8.63
C LEU A 71 0.77 -4.57 8.73
N PHE A 72 1.99 -4.73 8.24
CA PHE A 72 2.97 -3.66 8.15
C PHE A 72 3.68 -3.69 6.80
N ARG A 73 3.80 -2.54 6.15
CA ARG A 73 4.66 -2.38 4.97
C ARG A 73 5.71 -1.33 5.26
N PRO A 74 7.02 -1.67 5.13
CA PRO A 74 8.07 -0.69 5.36
C PRO A 74 8.08 0.36 4.24
N PRO A 75 8.19 1.67 4.58
CA PRO A 75 8.46 2.71 3.59
C PRO A 75 9.65 2.36 2.70
N TYR A 76 9.54 2.66 1.41
CA TYR A 76 10.54 2.35 0.38
C TYR A 76 10.86 0.84 0.23
N GLY A 77 10.08 -0.05 0.86
CA GLY A 77 10.37 -1.49 0.90
C GLY A 77 11.66 -1.84 1.65
N ARG A 78 12.14 -0.98 2.54
CA ARG A 78 13.46 -1.14 3.18
C ARG A 78 13.40 -0.97 4.69
N LEU A 79 14.03 -1.91 5.39
CA LEU A 79 14.28 -1.87 6.82
C LEU A 79 15.58 -2.61 7.13
N THR A 80 16.18 -2.33 8.28
CA THR A 80 17.36 -3.08 8.74
C THR A 80 16.95 -4.44 9.29
N ARG A 81 17.89 -5.38 9.42
CA ARG A 81 17.63 -6.70 10.03
C ARG A 81 17.09 -6.57 11.45
N GLU A 82 17.65 -5.62 12.23
CA GLU A 82 17.19 -5.36 13.60
C GLU A 82 15.75 -4.86 13.62
N GLN A 83 15.42 -3.89 12.76
CA GLN A 83 14.06 -3.38 12.62
C GLN A 83 13.09 -4.50 12.24
N GLY A 84 13.44 -5.36 11.26
CA GLY A 84 12.60 -6.49 10.85
C GLY A 84 12.31 -7.46 12.00
N ARG A 85 13.32 -7.84 12.77
CA ARG A 85 13.14 -8.68 13.98
C ARG A 85 12.19 -8.02 14.98
N LYS A 86 12.40 -6.74 15.28
CA LYS A 86 11.57 -5.98 16.23
C LYS A 86 10.13 -5.82 15.74
N VAL A 87 9.92 -5.59 14.44
CA VAL A 87 8.60 -5.53 13.82
C VAL A 87 7.84 -6.85 14.02
N ASN A 88 8.51 -7.99 13.76
CA ASN A 88 7.90 -9.30 14.00
C ASN A 88 7.64 -9.54 15.51
N MET A 89 8.57 -9.15 16.40
CA MET A 89 8.41 -9.29 17.86
C MET A 89 7.20 -8.52 18.42
N ILE A 90 6.79 -7.43 17.80
CA ILE A 90 5.57 -6.67 18.16
C ILE A 90 4.33 -7.17 17.43
N GLY A 91 4.37 -8.38 16.84
CA GLY A 91 3.21 -9.04 16.23
C GLY A 91 2.83 -8.56 14.84
N LYS A 92 3.71 -7.83 14.14
CA LYS A 92 3.42 -7.37 12.78
C LYS A 92 3.88 -8.37 11.73
N LYS A 93 3.04 -8.58 10.70
CA LYS A 93 3.38 -9.28 9.46
C LYS A 93 3.96 -8.27 8.46
N ILE A 94 5.20 -8.45 8.00
CA ILE A 94 5.82 -7.58 7.00
C ILE A 94 5.33 -7.98 5.62
N ILE A 95 4.62 -7.08 4.95
CA ILE A 95 4.01 -7.30 3.64
C ILE A 95 4.76 -6.50 2.58
N MET A 96 5.36 -7.20 1.64
CA MET A 96 6.02 -6.62 0.47
C MET A 96 5.08 -6.68 -0.74
N TRP A 97 5.62 -6.59 -1.94
CA TRP A 97 4.90 -6.70 -3.21
C TRP A 97 5.71 -7.54 -4.19
N THR A 98 5.03 -8.11 -5.16
CA THR A 98 5.64 -8.85 -6.27
C THR A 98 5.59 -8.05 -7.58
N TRP A 99 4.62 -7.14 -7.70
CA TRP A 99 4.47 -6.26 -8.85
C TRP A 99 4.36 -4.79 -8.38
N ASN A 100 5.07 -3.88 -9.06
CA ASN A 100 5.08 -2.45 -8.72
C ASN A 100 4.83 -1.62 -9.99
N ALA A 101 3.83 -0.75 -9.93
CA ALA A 101 3.51 0.17 -11.02
C ALA A 101 4.63 1.19 -11.25
N HIS A 102 5.38 1.56 -10.20
CA HIS A 102 6.33 2.70 -10.22
C HIS A 102 5.68 4.02 -10.63
N ASP A 103 4.40 4.19 -10.33
CA ASP A 103 3.56 5.32 -10.69
C ASP A 103 4.02 6.66 -10.09
N TYR A 104 4.94 6.63 -9.13
CA TYR A 104 5.63 7.79 -8.54
C TYR A 104 6.87 8.25 -9.33
N ASP A 105 7.38 7.44 -10.28
CA ASP A 105 8.57 7.74 -11.06
C ASP A 105 8.20 8.61 -12.27
N GLN A 106 8.88 9.75 -12.41
CA GLN A 106 8.64 10.69 -13.51
C GLN A 106 9.01 10.15 -14.89
N ASN A 107 9.88 9.14 -14.95
CA ASN A 107 10.27 8.46 -16.19
C ASN A 107 9.32 7.31 -16.56
N MET A 108 8.37 6.98 -15.67
CA MET A 108 7.37 5.96 -15.94
C MET A 108 6.22 6.54 -16.76
N ASN A 109 5.73 5.75 -17.70
CA ASN A 109 4.56 6.10 -18.51
C ASN A 109 3.50 5.00 -18.49
N GLU A 110 2.33 5.35 -18.94
CA GLU A 110 1.16 4.46 -18.96
C GLU A 110 1.40 3.20 -19.77
N GLU A 111 1.97 3.32 -20.97
CA GLU A 111 2.22 2.18 -21.88
C GLU A 111 3.11 1.12 -21.20
N THR A 112 4.16 1.55 -20.52
CA THR A 112 5.06 0.66 -19.79
C THR A 112 4.34 -0.07 -18.65
N ILE A 113 3.50 0.63 -17.89
CA ILE A 113 2.71 0.01 -16.80
C ILE A 113 1.75 -1.03 -17.37
N ILE A 114 1.06 -0.73 -18.46
CA ILE A 114 0.12 -1.64 -19.10
C ILE A 114 0.84 -2.88 -19.66
N LYS A 115 1.98 -2.71 -20.33
CA LYS A 115 2.80 -3.85 -20.77
C LYS A 115 3.22 -4.75 -19.61
N LYS A 116 3.64 -4.17 -18.48
CA LYS A 116 3.97 -4.92 -17.26
C LYS A 116 2.75 -5.63 -16.65
N ALA A 117 1.56 -5.03 -16.76
CA ALA A 117 0.34 -5.62 -16.22
C ALA A 117 -0.05 -6.94 -16.91
N ALA A 118 0.32 -7.13 -18.17
CA ALA A 118 0.14 -8.40 -18.88
C ALA A 118 0.88 -9.58 -18.22
N LEU A 119 1.91 -9.32 -17.40
CA LEU A 119 2.69 -10.35 -16.69
C LEU A 119 2.11 -10.71 -15.31
N ILE A 120 1.08 -10.00 -14.84
CA ILE A 120 0.43 -10.29 -13.56
C ILE A 120 -0.19 -11.68 -13.58
N LYS A 121 0.01 -12.42 -12.48
CA LYS A 121 -0.47 -13.79 -12.30
C LYS A 121 -1.09 -13.97 -10.92
N ASP A 122 -1.72 -15.12 -10.71
CA ASP A 122 -2.29 -15.47 -9.41
C ASP A 122 -1.23 -15.44 -8.29
N GLY A 123 -1.63 -14.94 -7.13
CA GLY A 123 -0.76 -14.74 -5.97
C GLY A 123 0.09 -13.46 -6.00
N ASP A 124 0.03 -12.66 -7.07
CA ASP A 124 0.76 -11.40 -7.11
C ASP A 124 0.16 -10.34 -6.15
N ILE A 125 1.04 -9.64 -5.47
CA ILE A 125 0.70 -8.46 -4.66
C ILE A 125 1.08 -7.21 -5.44
N LEU A 126 0.07 -6.46 -5.88
CA LEU A 126 0.24 -5.26 -6.70
C LEU A 126 0.41 -4.03 -5.83
N LEU A 127 1.35 -3.17 -6.20
CA LEU A 127 1.61 -1.89 -5.54
C LEU A 127 1.33 -0.72 -6.47
N PHE A 128 0.44 0.16 -6.02
CA PHE A 128 0.22 1.52 -6.50
C PHE A 128 0.39 2.50 -5.36
N HIS A 129 0.65 3.76 -5.66
CA HIS A 129 0.82 4.81 -4.66
C HIS A 129 -0.31 5.83 -4.76
N ASN A 130 -0.90 6.19 -3.62
CA ASN A 130 -1.91 7.23 -3.52
C ASN A 130 -1.29 8.52 -2.96
N SER A 131 -0.51 9.20 -3.77
CA SER A 131 0.12 10.48 -3.45
C SER A 131 -0.18 11.51 -4.54
N LEU A 132 -0.05 12.80 -4.24
CA LEU A 132 -0.21 13.86 -5.26
C LEU A 132 0.71 13.63 -6.47
N LYS A 133 1.92 13.12 -6.24
CA LYS A 133 2.91 12.86 -7.28
C LYS A 133 2.49 11.72 -8.23
N SER A 134 1.88 10.67 -7.68
CA SER A 134 1.49 9.47 -8.44
C SER A 134 0.06 9.52 -8.99
N SER A 135 -0.79 10.38 -8.45
CA SER A 135 -2.24 10.34 -8.67
C SER A 135 -2.63 10.38 -10.15
N LYS A 136 -2.00 11.25 -10.96
CA LYS A 136 -2.32 11.38 -12.38
C LYS A 136 -2.05 10.08 -13.15
N LEU A 137 -0.85 9.52 -13.00
CA LEU A 137 -0.46 8.30 -13.70
C LEU A 137 -1.21 7.09 -13.16
N MET A 138 -1.36 6.99 -11.83
CA MET A 138 -2.13 5.94 -11.19
C MET A 138 -3.58 5.91 -11.70
N MET A 139 -4.27 7.05 -11.74
CA MET A 139 -5.66 7.12 -12.20
C MET A 139 -5.82 6.84 -13.69
N ALA A 140 -4.81 7.13 -14.52
CA ALA A 140 -4.81 6.75 -15.94
C ALA A 140 -4.61 5.23 -16.14
N CYS A 141 -3.75 4.61 -15.34
CA CYS A 141 -3.36 3.20 -15.52
C CYS A 141 -4.29 2.22 -14.80
N LEU A 142 -4.74 2.55 -13.57
CA LEU A 142 -5.43 1.60 -12.70
C LEU A 142 -6.68 0.97 -13.34
N PRO A 143 -7.57 1.72 -14.04
CA PRO A 143 -8.73 1.10 -14.72
C PRO A 143 -8.31 0.05 -15.75
N LYS A 144 -7.26 0.33 -16.53
CA LYS A 144 -6.75 -0.55 -17.57
C LYS A 144 -6.09 -1.81 -16.98
N VAL A 145 -5.34 -1.64 -15.89
CA VAL A 145 -4.75 -2.78 -15.17
C VAL A 145 -5.86 -3.66 -14.59
N ILE A 146 -6.92 -3.08 -14.03
CA ILE A 146 -8.10 -3.82 -13.57
C ILE A 146 -8.74 -4.62 -14.70
N SER A 147 -8.93 -4.03 -15.89
CA SER A 147 -9.48 -4.74 -17.06
C SER A 147 -8.62 -5.95 -17.44
N ILE A 148 -7.31 -5.76 -17.57
CA ILE A 148 -6.38 -6.85 -17.89
C ILE A 148 -6.46 -8.00 -16.88
N ILE A 149 -6.55 -7.69 -15.58
CA ILE A 149 -6.64 -8.70 -14.52
C ILE A 149 -7.96 -9.47 -14.63
N LYS A 150 -9.08 -8.78 -14.88
CA LYS A 150 -10.41 -9.40 -15.09
C LYS A 150 -10.43 -10.28 -16.34
N GLU A 151 -9.84 -9.84 -17.45
CA GLU A 151 -9.71 -10.62 -18.69
C GLU A 151 -8.93 -11.93 -18.49
N LYS A 152 -8.00 -11.94 -17.52
CA LYS A 152 -7.23 -13.13 -17.11
C LYS A 152 -8.00 -14.03 -16.11
N ASN A 153 -9.25 -13.70 -15.77
CA ASN A 153 -10.06 -14.39 -14.76
C ASN A 153 -9.40 -14.44 -13.36
N LEU A 154 -8.55 -13.48 -13.03
CA LEU A 154 -7.95 -13.36 -11.72
C LEU A 154 -8.87 -12.57 -10.77
N LEU A 155 -8.90 -12.96 -9.51
CA LEU A 155 -9.71 -12.36 -8.47
C LEU A 155 -8.92 -11.36 -7.63
N PHE A 156 -9.54 -10.23 -7.29
CA PHE A 156 -8.99 -9.27 -6.35
C PHE A 156 -9.31 -9.69 -4.92
N LYS A 157 -8.31 -9.66 -4.05
CA LYS A 157 -8.46 -9.94 -2.62
C LYS A 157 -7.67 -8.94 -1.78
N THR A 158 -8.14 -8.67 -0.58
CA THR A 158 -7.36 -7.97 0.44
C THR A 158 -6.30 -8.89 1.02
N ILE A 159 -5.22 -8.31 1.52
CA ILE A 159 -4.21 -9.03 2.31
C ILE A 159 -4.76 -9.18 3.74
N ALA A 160 -4.72 -10.40 4.27
CA ALA A 160 -5.20 -10.75 5.61
C ALA A 160 -4.04 -11.16 6.55
#